data_fdc4ed0b7de88b92816aad37e61c14bd
#
_entry.id   fdc4ed0b7de88b92816aad37e61c14bd
#
_cell.length_a   1.000
_cell.length_b   1.000
_cell.length_c   1.000
_cell.angle_alpha   90.00
_cell.angle_beta   90.00
_cell.angle_gamma   90.00
#
_symmetry.space_group_name_H-M   'P 1'
#
loop_
_entity.id
_entity.type
_entity.pdbx_description
1 polymer ?
#
loop_
_entity_poly.entity_id
_entity_poly.type
_entity_poly.pdbx_seq_one_letter_code
_entity_poly.pdbx_strand_id
1 'polypeptide(L)'
;MSKRLLNRRQFGALSLSLPAASAMIAGQARAQALDDGADSKPAPRTVKFPNGTIVPAVGQGSWHLAQRRHPISAEEEAMRTGIALGMTLIDTAENYGDGRTESMIGRVIAGQRDRVFLVSKVEEDAVFKNEIAPRCEKSLRRLGTDYLDLYLLHTPAKPQFLSNYLSTAVASFEKLRAAGKIRAWGVSNFDVDQMEALLRVPGGDQCQTNEVAYSLIYRKNELDVLPWCEQHSMPVIAYSPLGGIDNNLVRDARLAPIASSHGVSPAAVALGWDIRGGNVIAIPESGNPEHVKENAAALSIRWIPATL
;
A
#
# COMPACT_ATOMS: atom_id res chain seq x y z
N MET A 1 0.87 -73.80 -4.97
CA MET A 1 -0.26 -74.62 -4.48
C MET A 1 -1.12 -73.69 -3.65
N SER A 2 -2.37 -73.43 -3.80
CA SER A 2 -3.47 -73.98 -4.58
C SER A 2 -4.48 -72.83 -4.82
N LYS A 3 -5.01 -72.73 -6.00
CA LYS A 3 -6.17 -71.97 -6.42
C LYS A 3 -7.42 -72.39 -5.69
N ARG A 4 -8.34 -71.52 -5.34
CA ARG A 4 -9.77 -71.79 -5.49
C ARG A 4 -10.52 -70.51 -5.93
N LEU A 5 -11.15 -70.66 -7.07
CA LEU A 5 -12.20 -69.89 -7.71
C LEU A 5 -13.59 -70.27 -7.15
N LEU A 6 -14.58 -69.45 -7.50
CA LEU A 6 -16.05 -69.65 -7.53
C LEU A 6 -16.77 -68.99 -6.34
N ASN A 7 -17.93 -68.34 -6.52
CA ASN A 7 -18.97 -68.46 -7.53
C ASN A 7 -19.92 -67.24 -7.55
N ARG A 8 -20.48 -66.99 -8.69
CA ARG A 8 -21.57 -66.04 -8.99
C ARG A 8 -22.91 -66.51 -8.44
N ARG A 9 -23.80 -65.55 -8.22
CA ARG A 9 -25.26 -65.57 -8.20
C ARG A 9 -25.88 -65.39 -6.81
N GLN A 10 -26.46 -64.17 -6.63
CA GLN A 10 -27.91 -64.10 -6.41
C GLN A 10 -28.41 -62.69 -6.67
N PHE A 11 -29.39 -62.59 -7.55
CA PHE A 11 -30.22 -61.43 -7.84
C PHE A 11 -31.17 -61.18 -6.69
N GLY A 12 -31.26 -59.93 -6.21
CA GLY A 12 -32.34 -59.46 -5.34
C GLY A 12 -32.65 -58.02 -5.75
N ALA A 13 -33.75 -57.87 -6.49
CA ALA A 13 -34.29 -56.55 -6.84
C ALA A 13 -34.89 -55.90 -5.59
N LEU A 14 -34.39 -54.73 -5.21
CA LEU A 14 -35.11 -53.82 -4.33
C LEU A 14 -35.26 -52.48 -5.08
N SER A 15 -36.48 -52.19 -5.43
CA SER A 15 -36.97 -50.92 -5.93
C SER A 15 -36.87 -49.87 -4.79
N LEU A 16 -36.04 -48.89 -4.93
CA LEU A 16 -35.99 -47.69 -4.08
C LEU A 16 -36.63 -46.52 -4.81
N SER A 17 -37.85 -46.20 -4.38
CA SER A 17 -38.50 -44.92 -4.66
C SER A 17 -37.78 -43.79 -3.95
N LEU A 18 -37.13 -42.91 -4.70
CA LEU A 18 -36.56 -41.65 -4.19
C LEU A 18 -37.63 -40.56 -4.11
N PRO A 19 -37.73 -39.79 -3.02
CA PRO A 19 -38.63 -38.65 -2.97
C PRO A 19 -38.06 -37.45 -3.75
N ALA A 20 -38.86 -36.95 -4.68
CA ALA A 20 -38.58 -35.79 -5.53
C ALA A 20 -38.55 -34.41 -4.78
N ALA A 21 -38.50 -34.42 -3.44
CA ALA A 21 -38.60 -33.21 -2.63
C ALA A 21 -37.26 -32.51 -2.32
N SER A 22 -36.10 -33.17 -2.51
CA SER A 22 -34.81 -32.57 -2.13
C SER A 22 -34.18 -31.69 -3.23
N ALA A 23 -34.65 -31.73 -4.46
CA ALA A 23 -34.09 -30.95 -5.56
C ALA A 23 -34.60 -29.49 -5.63
N MET A 24 -35.81 -29.22 -5.06
CA MET A 24 -36.35 -27.85 -5.06
C MET A 24 -35.76 -26.93 -3.99
N ILE A 25 -35.31 -27.45 -2.86
CA ILE A 25 -34.76 -26.66 -1.75
C ILE A 25 -33.31 -26.18 -2.10
N ALA A 26 -32.54 -26.98 -2.84
CA ALA A 26 -31.18 -26.59 -3.27
C ALA A 26 -31.20 -25.55 -4.38
N GLY A 27 -32.24 -25.50 -5.21
CA GLY A 27 -32.41 -24.51 -6.27
C GLY A 27 -32.80 -23.12 -5.73
N GLN A 28 -33.65 -23.07 -4.70
CA GLN A 28 -34.05 -21.81 -4.07
C GLN A 28 -32.96 -21.18 -3.21
N ALA A 29 -32.17 -21.98 -2.48
CA ALA A 29 -31.01 -21.47 -1.73
C ALA A 29 -29.90 -20.91 -2.64
N ARG A 30 -29.73 -21.47 -3.85
CA ARG A 30 -28.73 -20.97 -4.82
C ARG A 30 -29.21 -19.74 -5.59
N ALA A 31 -30.51 -19.56 -5.78
CA ALA A 31 -31.11 -18.37 -6.37
C ALA A 31 -31.10 -17.19 -5.39
N GLN A 32 -31.35 -17.43 -4.10
CA GLN A 32 -31.29 -16.42 -3.05
C GLN A 32 -29.84 -15.93 -2.77
N ALA A 33 -28.83 -16.81 -2.88
CA ALA A 33 -27.43 -16.44 -2.72
C ALA A 33 -26.85 -15.60 -3.90
N LEU A 34 -27.59 -15.48 -5.01
CA LEU A 34 -27.19 -14.65 -6.17
C LEU A 34 -27.82 -13.25 -6.16
N ASP A 35 -28.84 -13.01 -5.33
CA ASP A 35 -29.56 -11.73 -5.32
C ASP A 35 -29.14 -10.80 -4.16
N ASP A 36 -28.53 -11.33 -3.09
CA ASP A 36 -28.08 -10.53 -1.95
C ASP A 36 -26.70 -9.85 -2.15
N GLY A 37 -26.09 -9.97 -3.33
CA GLY A 37 -24.74 -9.47 -3.62
C GLY A 37 -24.66 -8.27 -4.57
N ALA A 38 -25.76 -7.84 -5.20
CA ALA A 38 -25.69 -6.90 -6.32
C ALA A 38 -25.57 -5.42 -5.94
N ASP A 39 -25.88 -5.02 -4.69
CA ASP A 39 -25.93 -3.62 -4.26
C ASP A 39 -24.95 -3.21 -3.15
N SER A 40 -24.15 -4.12 -2.60
CA SER A 40 -23.15 -3.73 -1.62
C SER A 40 -21.91 -3.14 -2.30
N LYS A 41 -21.64 -1.85 -2.03
CA LYS A 41 -20.38 -1.23 -2.43
C LYS A 41 -19.21 -2.11 -2.00
N PRO A 42 -18.25 -2.44 -2.89
CA PRO A 42 -17.12 -3.31 -2.52
C PRO A 42 -16.35 -2.72 -1.34
N ALA A 43 -15.93 -3.58 -0.41
CA ALA A 43 -15.06 -3.15 0.68
C ALA A 43 -13.79 -2.50 0.10
N PRO A 44 -13.30 -1.40 0.68
CA PRO A 44 -12.08 -0.75 0.24
C PRO A 44 -10.90 -1.71 0.26
N ARG A 45 -10.04 -1.64 -0.74
CA ARG A 45 -8.81 -2.45 -0.79
C ARG A 45 -7.84 -2.03 0.30
N THR A 46 -7.29 -3.02 0.98
CA THR A 46 -6.31 -2.83 2.05
C THR A 46 -5.07 -3.67 1.81
N VAL A 47 -3.96 -3.26 2.41
CA VAL A 47 -2.67 -3.97 2.41
C VAL A 47 -2.25 -4.21 3.85
N LYS A 48 -1.64 -5.36 4.12
CA LYS A 48 -1.17 -5.74 5.45
C LYS A 48 0.35 -5.75 5.49
N PHE A 49 0.92 -5.05 6.47
CA PHE A 49 2.35 -5.10 6.77
C PHE A 49 2.75 -6.38 7.53
N PRO A 50 4.04 -6.79 7.52
CA PRO A 50 4.55 -7.95 8.26
C PRO A 50 4.17 -7.95 9.75
N ASN A 51 4.16 -6.79 10.40
CA ASN A 51 3.76 -6.63 11.81
C ASN A 51 2.27 -6.76 12.07
N GLY A 52 1.46 -7.04 11.03
CA GLY A 52 0.02 -7.21 11.13
C GLY A 52 -0.81 -5.93 10.94
N THR A 53 -0.20 -4.75 10.86
CA THR A 53 -0.91 -3.49 10.63
C THR A 53 -1.56 -3.49 9.24
N ILE A 54 -2.82 -3.06 9.18
CA ILE A 54 -3.60 -2.97 7.93
C ILE A 54 -3.81 -1.50 7.57
N VAL A 55 -3.54 -1.15 6.32
CA VAL A 55 -3.71 0.21 5.79
C VAL A 55 -4.49 0.19 4.47
N PRO A 56 -5.09 1.31 4.03
CA PRO A 56 -5.69 1.38 2.70
C PRO A 56 -4.63 1.21 1.61
N ALA A 57 -5.00 0.56 0.50
CA ALA A 57 -4.11 0.37 -0.65
C ALA A 57 -3.84 1.66 -1.45
N VAL A 58 -4.59 2.74 -1.19
CA VAL A 58 -4.30 4.08 -1.71
C VAL A 58 -4.16 5.03 -0.54
N GLY A 59 -2.98 5.63 -0.42
CA GLY A 59 -2.65 6.69 0.54
C GLY A 59 -2.54 8.07 -0.12
N GLN A 60 -1.84 8.99 0.53
CA GLN A 60 -1.63 10.36 0.06
C GLN A 60 -0.13 10.71 0.14
N GLY A 61 0.50 10.99 -1.00
CA GLY A 61 1.83 11.58 -1.08
C GLY A 61 1.80 13.09 -0.84
N SER A 62 2.96 13.67 -0.53
CA SER A 62 3.02 15.09 -0.18
C SER A 62 4.28 15.82 -0.64
N TRP A 63 5.06 15.25 -1.54
CA TRP A 63 6.38 15.76 -1.93
C TRP A 63 6.41 17.26 -2.28
N HIS A 64 5.40 17.76 -3.01
CA HIS A 64 5.36 19.14 -3.48
C HIS A 64 4.35 20.04 -2.73
N LEU A 65 3.67 19.50 -1.73
CA LEU A 65 2.73 20.28 -0.93
C LEU A 65 3.48 21.26 -0.03
N ALA A 66 2.83 22.35 0.35
CA ALA A 66 3.38 23.48 1.10
C ALA A 66 4.57 24.18 0.40
N GLN A 67 4.67 24.07 -0.95
CA GLN A 67 5.71 24.67 -1.78
C GLN A 67 5.17 25.72 -2.77
N ARG A 68 4.05 26.35 -2.43
CA ARG A 68 3.42 27.46 -3.19
C ARG A 68 2.87 27.08 -4.56
N ARG A 69 2.58 25.80 -4.81
CA ARG A 69 1.90 25.36 -6.05
C ARG A 69 0.40 25.65 -6.00
N HIS A 70 -0.18 25.56 -4.81
CA HIS A 70 -1.56 25.90 -4.51
C HIS A 70 -1.64 26.73 -3.22
N PRO A 71 -2.75 27.41 -2.94
CA PRO A 71 -3.00 27.98 -1.61
C PRO A 71 -2.92 26.87 -0.55
N ILE A 72 -2.24 27.15 0.56
CA ILE A 72 -2.01 26.14 1.62
C ILE A 72 -3.35 25.59 2.18
N SER A 73 -4.38 26.43 2.25
CA SER A 73 -5.72 26.02 2.70
C SER A 73 -6.36 24.99 1.77
N ALA A 74 -6.13 25.10 0.46
CA ALA A 74 -6.63 24.13 -0.52
C ALA A 74 -5.87 22.79 -0.39
N GLU A 75 -4.55 22.82 -0.18
CA GLU A 75 -3.76 21.61 0.05
C GLU A 75 -4.14 20.91 1.36
N GLU A 76 -4.37 21.67 2.44
CA GLU A 76 -4.89 21.13 3.70
C GLU A 76 -6.28 20.50 3.54
N GLU A 77 -7.18 21.16 2.79
CA GLU A 77 -8.51 20.63 2.50
C GLU A 77 -8.44 19.36 1.64
N ALA A 78 -7.57 19.32 0.64
CA ALA A 78 -7.31 18.13 -0.16
C ALA A 78 -6.91 16.95 0.72
N MET A 79 -5.97 17.13 1.65
CA MET A 79 -5.54 16.06 2.55
C MET A 79 -6.65 15.63 3.53
N ARG A 80 -7.43 16.56 4.09
CA ARG A 80 -8.59 16.23 4.94
C ARG A 80 -9.66 15.46 4.16
N THR A 81 -9.89 15.83 2.90
CA THR A 81 -10.79 15.11 1.99
C THR A 81 -10.33 13.67 1.80
N GLY A 82 -9.02 13.45 1.57
CA GLY A 82 -8.47 12.12 1.44
C GLY A 82 -8.65 11.26 2.69
N ILE A 83 -8.37 11.81 3.88
CA ILE A 83 -8.62 11.12 5.16
C ILE A 83 -10.10 10.73 5.30
N ALA A 84 -11.02 11.64 4.98
CA ALA A 84 -12.46 11.39 5.06
C ALA A 84 -12.92 10.30 4.09
N LEU A 85 -12.25 10.14 2.95
CA LEU A 85 -12.54 9.13 1.93
C LEU A 85 -11.81 7.79 2.16
N GLY A 86 -11.05 7.65 3.25
CA GLY A 86 -10.37 6.42 3.61
C GLY A 86 -8.93 6.32 3.15
N MET A 87 -8.34 7.35 2.51
CA MET A 87 -6.92 7.42 2.17
C MET A 87 -6.12 7.87 3.41
N THR A 88 -6.13 7.04 4.45
CA THR A 88 -5.63 7.41 5.79
C THR A 88 -4.13 7.24 5.96
N LEU A 89 -3.42 6.59 5.02
CA LEU A 89 -1.95 6.60 4.98
C LEU A 89 -1.49 7.93 4.37
N ILE A 90 -0.68 8.67 5.10
CA ILE A 90 -0.07 9.93 4.65
C ILE A 90 1.44 9.76 4.63
N ASP A 91 2.04 9.97 3.45
CA ASP A 91 3.47 9.90 3.23
C ASP A 91 4.09 11.28 3.09
N THR A 92 5.15 11.52 3.86
CA THR A 92 5.96 12.75 3.82
C THR A 92 7.45 12.44 4.05
N ALA A 93 8.30 13.46 4.14
CA ALA A 93 9.72 13.37 4.49
C ALA A 93 10.23 14.66 5.14
N GLU A 94 11.34 14.54 5.90
CA GLU A 94 11.95 15.68 6.61
C GLU A 94 12.40 16.82 5.69
N ASN A 95 12.79 16.50 4.44
CA ASN A 95 13.31 17.44 3.44
C ASN A 95 12.22 18.04 2.55
N TYR A 96 10.97 17.55 2.57
CA TYR A 96 9.90 18.07 1.72
C TYR A 96 9.57 19.51 2.11
N GLY A 97 9.77 20.42 1.15
CA GLY A 97 9.60 21.85 1.38
C GLY A 97 10.42 22.41 2.56
N ASP A 98 11.58 21.83 2.87
CA ASP A 98 12.41 22.16 4.05
C ASP A 98 11.63 22.04 5.37
N GLY A 99 10.82 20.98 5.49
CA GLY A 99 9.99 20.68 6.66
C GLY A 99 8.66 21.44 6.71
N ARG A 100 8.37 22.33 5.73
CA ARG A 100 7.06 23.01 5.65
C ARG A 100 5.93 22.02 5.38
N THR A 101 6.19 20.96 4.60
CA THR A 101 5.21 19.92 4.30
C THR A 101 4.82 19.17 5.57
N GLU A 102 5.77 18.72 6.40
CA GLU A 102 5.46 18.11 7.68
C GLU A 102 4.67 19.06 8.61
N SER A 103 5.03 20.36 8.64
CA SER A 103 4.31 21.34 9.46
C SER A 103 2.87 21.57 8.98
N MET A 104 2.60 21.51 7.69
CA MET A 104 1.26 21.55 7.13
C MET A 104 0.47 20.30 7.51
N ILE A 105 1.07 19.11 7.34
CA ILE A 105 0.44 17.85 7.71
C ILE A 105 0.09 17.82 9.20
N GLY A 106 0.97 18.36 10.08
CA GLY A 106 0.70 18.49 11.50
C GLY A 106 -0.62 19.23 11.78
N ARG A 107 -0.92 20.31 11.05
CA ARG A 107 -2.21 21.02 11.17
C ARG A 107 -3.39 20.22 10.64
N VAL A 108 -3.18 19.42 9.60
CA VAL A 108 -4.22 18.55 9.01
C VAL A 108 -4.63 17.44 9.97
N ILE A 109 -3.66 16.80 10.64
CA ILE A 109 -3.90 15.64 11.51
C ILE A 109 -4.24 16.04 12.96
N ALA A 110 -4.15 17.32 13.30
CA ALA A 110 -4.51 17.80 14.63
C ALA A 110 -5.95 17.39 15.00
N GLY A 111 -6.09 16.74 16.17
CA GLY A 111 -7.36 16.23 16.67
C GLY A 111 -7.87 14.94 16.02
N GLN A 112 -7.11 14.35 15.07
CA GLN A 112 -7.45 13.09 14.41
C GLN A 112 -6.21 12.20 14.13
N ARG A 113 -5.14 12.36 14.90
CA ARG A 113 -3.87 11.63 14.73
C ARG A 113 -4.03 10.11 14.72
N ASP A 114 -4.91 9.59 15.53
CA ASP A 114 -5.23 8.17 15.67
C ASP A 114 -5.94 7.56 14.46
N ARG A 115 -6.51 8.39 13.58
CA ARG A 115 -7.15 7.96 12.34
C ARG A 115 -6.17 7.84 11.17
N VAL A 116 -4.92 8.28 11.35
CA VAL A 116 -3.92 8.40 10.27
C VAL A 116 -2.77 7.44 10.52
N PHE A 117 -2.38 6.72 9.48
CA PHE A 117 -1.09 6.02 9.41
C PHE A 117 -0.07 6.95 8.79
N LEU A 118 0.82 7.49 9.63
CA LEU A 118 1.74 8.57 9.26
C LEU A 118 3.13 8.03 8.97
N VAL A 119 3.59 8.28 7.75
CA VAL A 119 4.93 7.92 7.25
C VAL A 119 5.76 9.17 7.11
N SER A 120 7.00 9.15 7.60
CA SER A 120 8.03 10.14 7.26
C SER A 120 9.36 9.46 6.97
N LYS A 121 10.32 10.22 6.44
CA LYS A 121 11.60 9.68 5.97
C LYS A 121 12.76 10.51 6.49
N VAL A 122 13.91 9.85 6.67
CA VAL A 122 15.19 10.47 7.01
C VAL A 122 16.18 10.26 5.87
N GLU A 123 16.94 11.31 5.54
CA GLU A 123 17.97 11.27 4.50
C GLU A 123 19.17 10.39 4.91
N GLU A 124 19.87 9.83 3.92
CA GLU A 124 21.00 8.93 4.14
C GLU A 124 22.16 9.54 4.92
N ASP A 125 22.36 10.85 4.81
CA ASP A 125 23.45 11.54 5.52
C ASP A 125 23.28 11.53 7.05
N ALA A 126 22.05 11.37 7.54
CA ALA A 126 21.75 11.24 8.96
C ALA A 126 22.40 9.99 9.59
N VAL A 127 22.56 8.91 8.80
CA VAL A 127 23.23 7.69 9.26
C VAL A 127 24.71 7.97 9.52
N PHE A 128 25.38 8.60 8.55
CA PHE A 128 26.82 8.92 8.65
C PHE A 128 27.12 9.92 9.77
N LYS A 129 26.19 10.83 10.05
CA LYS A 129 26.29 11.85 11.09
C LYS A 129 25.79 11.39 12.45
N ASN A 130 25.25 10.16 12.54
CA ASN A 130 24.57 9.64 13.74
C ASN A 130 23.41 10.55 14.20
N GLU A 131 22.62 11.06 13.23
CA GLU A 131 21.56 12.06 13.45
C GLU A 131 20.15 11.50 13.24
N ILE A 132 19.95 10.20 13.03
CA ILE A 132 18.61 9.62 12.79
C ILE A 132 17.64 10.01 13.92
N ALA A 133 18.02 9.81 15.18
CA ALA A 133 17.16 10.11 16.31
C ALA A 133 16.86 11.61 16.46
N PRO A 134 17.84 12.54 16.47
CA PRO A 134 17.52 13.96 16.53
C PRO A 134 16.71 14.47 15.32
N ARG A 135 16.86 13.89 14.11
CA ARG A 135 16.03 14.24 12.96
C ARG A 135 14.60 13.72 13.10
N CYS A 136 14.42 12.49 13.59
CA CYS A 136 13.09 11.99 13.94
C CYS A 136 12.37 12.92 14.92
N GLU A 137 13.04 13.37 15.98
CA GLU A 137 12.48 14.31 16.94
C GLU A 137 12.13 15.68 16.32
N LYS A 138 12.88 16.14 15.30
CA LYS A 138 12.53 17.34 14.54
C LYS A 138 11.26 17.13 13.72
N SER A 139 11.14 15.98 13.04
CA SER A 139 9.94 15.61 12.28
C SER A 139 8.71 15.52 13.19
N LEU A 140 8.82 14.84 14.33
CA LEU A 140 7.74 14.74 15.31
C LEU A 140 7.27 16.12 15.80
N ARG A 141 8.19 17.04 16.06
CA ARG A 141 7.83 18.43 16.46
C ARG A 141 7.10 19.16 15.34
N ARG A 142 7.55 19.06 14.08
CA ARG A 142 6.87 19.68 12.92
C ARG A 142 5.48 19.11 12.68
N LEU A 143 5.35 17.81 12.84
CA LEU A 143 4.08 17.07 12.69
C LEU A 143 3.14 17.23 13.91
N GLY A 144 3.63 17.75 15.05
CA GLY A 144 2.82 17.92 16.24
C GLY A 144 2.33 16.61 16.85
N THR A 145 3.16 15.56 16.81
CA THR A 145 2.82 14.22 17.31
C THR A 145 3.99 13.60 18.06
N ASP A 146 3.70 12.62 18.92
CA ASP A 146 4.70 11.93 19.73
C ASP A 146 5.30 10.71 19.04
N TYR A 147 4.68 10.24 17.95
CA TYR A 147 5.12 9.04 17.23
C TYR A 147 4.81 9.11 15.71
N LEU A 148 5.63 8.37 14.94
CA LEU A 148 5.33 7.99 13.55
C LEU A 148 4.84 6.54 13.53
N ASP A 149 3.92 6.22 12.61
CA ASP A 149 3.52 4.82 12.39
C ASP A 149 4.61 4.06 11.62
N LEU A 150 5.27 4.76 10.67
CA LEU A 150 6.35 4.21 9.88
C LEU A 150 7.42 5.29 9.62
N TYR A 151 8.70 4.93 9.82
CA TYR A 151 9.82 5.82 9.54
C TYR A 151 10.78 5.15 8.57
N LEU A 152 11.04 5.80 7.44
CA LEU A 152 11.82 5.22 6.35
C LEU A 152 13.21 5.82 6.25
N LEU A 153 14.17 4.99 5.84
CA LEU A 153 15.43 5.44 5.29
C LEU A 153 15.20 5.83 3.83
N HIS A 154 15.38 7.12 3.48
CA HIS A 154 14.90 7.69 2.22
C HIS A 154 15.63 7.15 0.99
N THR A 155 16.96 6.96 1.12
CA THR A 155 17.82 6.44 0.06
C THR A 155 18.88 5.52 0.64
N PRO A 156 19.32 4.50 -0.12
CA PRO A 156 20.44 3.66 0.29
C PRO A 156 21.77 4.40 0.14
N ALA A 157 22.75 4.03 0.97
CA ALA A 157 24.13 4.46 0.77
C ALA A 157 24.76 3.80 -0.47
N LYS A 158 25.84 4.40 -0.97
CA LYS A 158 26.65 3.79 -2.01
C LYS A 158 27.18 2.43 -1.56
N PRO A 159 27.39 1.44 -2.47
CA PRO A 159 27.72 0.06 -2.15
C PRO A 159 28.93 -0.09 -1.20
N GLN A 160 29.99 0.71 -1.38
CA GLN A 160 31.19 0.65 -0.55
C GLN A 160 30.98 0.98 0.94
N PHE A 161 29.89 1.65 1.30
CA PHE A 161 29.57 2.03 2.67
C PHE A 161 28.41 1.22 3.27
N LEU A 162 27.79 0.36 2.47
CA LEU A 162 26.47 -0.20 2.75
C LEU A 162 26.41 -0.97 4.09
N SER A 163 27.41 -1.80 4.40
CA SER A 163 27.38 -2.66 5.58
C SER A 163 27.31 -1.88 6.91
N ASN A 164 28.23 -0.93 7.12
CA ASN A 164 28.22 -0.10 8.34
C ASN A 164 27.01 0.84 8.38
N TYR A 165 26.61 1.33 7.23
CA TYR A 165 25.43 2.16 7.06
C TYR A 165 24.17 1.44 7.53
N LEU A 166 23.92 0.22 7.04
CA LEU A 166 22.74 -0.56 7.39
C LEU A 166 22.73 -0.93 8.89
N SER A 167 23.86 -1.37 9.43
CA SER A 167 23.97 -1.72 10.86
C SER A 167 23.67 -0.51 11.76
N THR A 168 24.16 0.67 11.39
CA THR A 168 23.91 1.92 12.14
C THR A 168 22.46 2.35 12.01
N ALA A 169 21.87 2.27 10.82
CA ALA A 169 20.47 2.63 10.57
C ALA A 169 19.51 1.72 11.35
N VAL A 170 19.67 0.40 11.23
CA VAL A 170 18.84 -0.59 11.94
C VAL A 170 18.91 -0.37 13.44
N ALA A 171 20.11 -0.26 14.01
CA ALA A 171 20.29 -0.03 15.45
C ALA A 171 19.61 1.28 15.90
N SER A 172 19.61 2.32 15.07
CA SER A 172 18.97 3.61 15.38
C SER A 172 17.45 3.50 15.32
N PHE A 173 16.90 2.84 14.31
CA PHE A 173 15.46 2.61 14.19
C PHE A 173 14.91 1.75 15.34
N GLU A 174 15.63 0.67 15.71
CA GLU A 174 15.22 -0.17 16.82
C GLU A 174 15.23 0.59 18.17
N LYS A 175 16.20 1.49 18.39
CA LYS A 175 16.19 2.39 19.55
C LYS A 175 14.99 3.33 19.54
N LEU A 176 14.65 3.93 18.40
CA LEU A 176 13.48 4.80 18.26
C LEU A 176 12.17 4.01 18.47
N ARG A 177 12.10 2.77 17.97
CA ARG A 177 10.95 1.89 18.17
C ARG A 177 10.80 1.51 19.65
N ALA A 178 11.87 1.13 20.31
CA ALA A 178 11.88 0.82 21.74
C ALA A 178 11.50 2.04 22.61
N ALA A 179 11.84 3.25 22.16
CA ALA A 179 11.46 4.51 22.80
C ALA A 179 10.02 4.96 22.48
N GLY A 180 9.27 4.22 21.63
CA GLY A 180 7.90 4.56 21.23
C GLY A 180 7.80 5.74 20.28
N LYS A 181 8.92 6.24 19.71
CA LYS A 181 8.95 7.37 18.77
C LYS A 181 8.51 6.97 17.36
N ILE A 182 8.71 5.71 17.00
CA ILE A 182 8.22 5.09 15.79
C ILE A 182 7.57 3.75 16.14
N ARG A 183 6.53 3.35 15.41
CA ARG A 183 5.90 2.03 15.59
C ARG A 183 6.58 0.96 14.74
N ALA A 184 7.05 1.37 13.57
CA ALA A 184 7.71 0.53 12.60
C ALA A 184 8.71 1.34 11.77
N TRP A 185 9.56 0.65 11.02
CA TRP A 185 10.48 1.27 10.08
C TRP A 185 10.59 0.47 8.79
N GLY A 186 11.10 1.10 7.76
CA GLY A 186 11.34 0.52 6.45
C GLY A 186 12.41 1.30 5.69
N VAL A 187 12.50 1.02 4.41
CA VAL A 187 13.47 1.66 3.50
C VAL A 187 12.77 2.21 2.27
N SER A 188 13.51 3.00 1.48
CA SER A 188 13.06 3.52 0.20
C SER A 188 14.19 3.45 -0.83
N ASN A 189 13.83 3.13 -2.08
CA ASN A 189 14.74 3.06 -3.22
C ASN A 189 15.82 1.97 -3.14
N PHE A 190 15.61 0.93 -2.36
CA PHE A 190 16.53 -0.20 -2.26
C PHE A 190 16.30 -1.17 -3.43
N ASP A 191 17.38 -1.60 -4.07
CA ASP A 191 17.38 -2.74 -4.98
C ASP A 191 17.42 -4.08 -4.22
N VAL A 192 17.33 -5.20 -4.95
CA VAL A 192 17.31 -6.54 -4.33
C VAL A 192 18.60 -6.83 -3.56
N ASP A 193 19.77 -6.48 -4.10
CA ASP A 193 21.05 -6.73 -3.41
C ASP A 193 21.15 -5.95 -2.09
N GLN A 194 20.61 -4.74 -2.06
CA GLN A 194 20.56 -3.90 -0.87
C GLN A 194 19.55 -4.43 0.15
N MET A 195 18.40 -4.94 -0.29
CA MET A 195 17.44 -5.62 0.57
C MET A 195 18.01 -6.89 1.18
N GLU A 196 18.70 -7.71 0.38
CA GLU A 196 19.42 -8.90 0.86
C GLU A 196 20.51 -8.54 1.88
N ALA A 197 21.24 -7.45 1.63
CA ALA A 197 22.24 -6.95 2.58
C ALA A 197 21.60 -6.49 3.91
N LEU A 198 20.43 -5.84 3.82
CA LEU A 198 19.66 -5.39 4.99
C LEU A 198 19.22 -6.59 5.85
N LEU A 199 18.69 -7.65 5.24
CA LEU A 199 18.24 -8.84 5.99
C LEU A 199 19.38 -9.59 6.69
N ARG A 200 20.64 -9.41 6.25
CA ARG A 200 21.80 -9.99 6.95
C ARG A 200 22.22 -9.20 8.20
N VAL A 201 21.72 -7.98 8.37
CA VAL A 201 21.99 -7.17 9.57
C VAL A 201 21.11 -7.67 10.72
N PRO A 202 21.63 -7.85 11.95
CA PRO A 202 20.80 -8.18 13.10
C PRO A 202 19.65 -7.17 13.29
N GLY A 203 18.42 -7.66 13.26
CA GLY A 203 17.20 -6.83 13.31
C GLY A 203 16.74 -6.31 11.94
N GLY A 204 17.47 -6.55 10.84
CA GLY A 204 17.08 -6.14 9.49
C GLY A 204 15.77 -6.77 9.00
N ASP A 205 15.45 -7.95 9.52
CA ASP A 205 14.18 -8.67 9.30
C ASP A 205 12.94 -7.95 9.88
N GLN A 206 13.13 -6.91 10.69
CA GLN A 206 12.05 -6.06 11.19
C GLN A 206 11.61 -4.97 10.20
N CYS A 207 12.27 -4.87 9.03
CA CYS A 207 11.90 -3.95 7.95
C CYS A 207 10.49 -4.27 7.44
N GLN A 208 9.61 -3.26 7.34
CA GLN A 208 8.20 -3.46 7.01
C GLN A 208 7.88 -3.23 5.54
N THR A 209 8.68 -2.47 4.82
CA THR A 209 8.40 -2.07 3.44
C THR A 209 9.63 -1.53 2.73
N ASN A 210 9.60 -1.58 1.41
CA ASN A 210 10.46 -0.78 0.53
C ASN A 210 9.57 0.16 -0.28
N GLU A 211 9.82 1.47 -0.20
CA GLU A 211 9.11 2.46 -0.99
C GLU A 211 9.87 2.73 -2.28
N VAL A 212 9.23 2.51 -3.43
CA VAL A 212 9.89 2.63 -4.75
C VAL A 212 9.00 3.31 -5.78
N ALA A 213 9.60 3.86 -6.85
CA ALA A 213 8.86 4.33 -8.00
C ALA A 213 8.11 3.17 -8.67
N TYR A 214 6.79 3.31 -8.82
CA TYR A 214 6.00 2.33 -9.54
C TYR A 214 4.71 2.94 -10.08
N SER A 215 4.41 2.67 -11.34
CA SER A 215 3.17 3.09 -11.99
C SER A 215 2.94 2.25 -13.24
N LEU A 216 1.75 2.38 -13.84
CA LEU A 216 1.41 1.76 -15.12
C LEU A 216 2.45 1.99 -16.24
N ILE A 217 3.19 3.10 -16.21
CA ILE A 217 4.23 3.45 -17.20
C ILE A 217 5.66 3.32 -16.67
N TYR A 218 5.86 3.12 -15.38
CA TYR A 218 7.17 2.91 -14.76
C TYR A 218 7.20 1.56 -14.06
N ARG A 219 7.51 0.51 -14.82
CA ARG A 219 7.34 -0.90 -14.42
C ARG A 219 8.65 -1.65 -14.16
N LYS A 220 9.78 -0.93 -14.11
CA LYS A 220 11.11 -1.55 -13.92
C LYS A 220 11.13 -2.50 -12.73
N ASN A 221 10.55 -2.09 -11.61
CA ASN A 221 10.56 -2.85 -10.36
C ASN A 221 9.71 -4.14 -10.39
N GLU A 222 8.89 -4.37 -11.43
CA GLU A 222 8.21 -5.65 -11.66
C GLU A 222 9.16 -6.79 -12.04
N LEU A 223 10.38 -6.47 -12.49
CA LEU A 223 11.35 -7.47 -12.92
C LEU A 223 12.10 -8.12 -11.74
N ASP A 224 12.22 -7.40 -10.62
CA ASP A 224 13.08 -7.80 -9.50
C ASP A 224 12.50 -7.42 -8.12
N VAL A 225 12.36 -6.14 -7.81
CA VAL A 225 12.02 -5.66 -6.46
C VAL A 225 10.63 -6.09 -6.01
N LEU A 226 9.60 -5.95 -6.86
CA LEU A 226 8.24 -6.34 -6.47
C LEU A 226 8.10 -7.84 -6.22
N PRO A 227 8.60 -8.75 -7.12
CA PRO A 227 8.60 -10.18 -6.85
C PRO A 227 9.39 -10.57 -5.60
N TRP A 228 10.53 -9.92 -5.36
CA TRP A 228 11.33 -10.17 -4.16
C TRP A 228 10.54 -9.78 -2.89
N CYS A 229 9.94 -8.59 -2.89
CA CYS A 229 9.11 -8.13 -1.77
C CYS A 229 7.92 -9.06 -1.51
N GLU A 230 7.25 -9.54 -2.56
CA GLU A 230 6.14 -10.48 -2.45
C GLU A 230 6.58 -11.80 -1.81
N GLN A 231 7.72 -12.38 -2.23
CA GLN A 231 8.29 -13.60 -1.65
C GLN A 231 8.60 -13.45 -0.16
N HIS A 232 8.95 -12.23 0.27
CA HIS A 232 9.24 -11.91 1.68
C HIS A 232 8.01 -11.40 2.45
N SER A 233 6.81 -11.47 1.87
CA SER A 233 5.55 -10.96 2.46
C SER A 233 5.65 -9.48 2.87
N MET A 234 6.46 -8.71 2.17
CA MET A 234 6.72 -7.29 2.40
C MET A 234 5.93 -6.46 1.38
N PRO A 235 4.99 -5.62 1.78
CA PRO A 235 4.31 -4.72 0.86
C PRO A 235 5.24 -3.62 0.37
N VAL A 236 4.92 -3.08 -0.81
CA VAL A 236 5.62 -1.97 -1.45
C VAL A 236 4.77 -0.70 -1.35
N ILE A 237 5.37 0.42 -0.96
CA ILE A 237 4.77 1.74 -1.15
C ILE A 237 5.23 2.28 -2.50
N ALA A 238 4.28 2.63 -3.36
CA ALA A 238 4.52 3.09 -4.72
C ALA A 238 4.41 4.60 -4.81
N TYR A 239 5.54 5.30 -4.91
CA TYR A 239 5.54 6.73 -5.17
C TYR A 239 5.46 7.01 -6.68
N SER A 240 5.03 8.23 -7.05
CA SER A 240 4.75 8.65 -8.43
C SER A 240 3.80 7.70 -9.19
N PRO A 241 2.70 7.22 -8.59
CA PRO A 241 1.84 6.19 -9.17
C PRO A 241 1.07 6.67 -10.40
N LEU A 242 0.97 7.99 -10.62
CA LEU A 242 0.39 8.60 -11.82
C LEU A 242 1.45 9.04 -12.86
N GLY A 243 2.69 8.52 -12.75
CA GLY A 243 3.77 8.73 -13.72
C GLY A 243 4.68 9.93 -13.44
N GLY A 244 4.51 10.62 -12.31
CA GLY A 244 5.31 11.80 -11.95
C GLY A 244 4.93 13.06 -12.71
N ILE A 245 5.75 14.13 -12.56
CA ILE A 245 5.43 15.49 -13.06
C ILE A 245 5.41 15.56 -14.58
N ASP A 246 6.33 14.86 -15.24
CA ASP A 246 6.55 14.97 -16.69
C ASP A 246 5.72 13.98 -17.51
N ASN A 247 5.12 12.99 -16.85
CA ASN A 247 4.32 11.95 -17.48
C ASN A 247 2.84 12.09 -17.12
N ASN A 248 2.10 12.61 -18.07
CA ASN A 248 0.68 12.90 -17.88
C ASN A 248 -0.19 11.66 -18.12
N LEU A 249 0.04 10.60 -17.34
CA LEU A 249 -0.69 9.32 -17.45
C LEU A 249 -2.20 9.52 -17.42
N VAL A 250 -2.68 10.44 -16.59
CA VAL A 250 -4.15 10.74 -16.48
C VAL A 250 -4.77 11.31 -17.75
N ARG A 251 -3.95 11.79 -18.71
CA ARG A 251 -4.41 12.27 -20.03
C ARG A 251 -4.18 11.24 -21.14
N ASP A 252 -3.72 10.05 -20.83
CA ASP A 252 -3.55 9.01 -21.83
C ASP A 252 -4.90 8.56 -22.35
N ALA A 253 -5.09 8.76 -23.66
CA ALA A 253 -6.37 8.44 -24.32
C ALA A 253 -6.76 6.96 -24.20
N ARG A 254 -5.81 6.07 -23.93
CA ARG A 254 -6.07 4.63 -23.72
C ARG A 254 -6.81 4.34 -22.42
N LEU A 255 -6.69 5.21 -21.42
CA LEU A 255 -7.39 5.05 -20.13
C LEU A 255 -8.86 5.51 -20.20
N ALA A 256 -9.20 6.42 -21.09
CA ALA A 256 -10.55 7.01 -21.15
C ALA A 256 -11.68 5.99 -21.37
N PRO A 257 -11.60 5.01 -22.30
CA PRO A 257 -12.65 4.01 -22.46
C PRO A 257 -12.77 3.09 -21.25
N ILE A 258 -11.65 2.74 -20.60
CA ILE A 258 -11.64 1.92 -19.38
C ILE A 258 -12.29 2.70 -18.24
N ALA A 259 -11.91 3.95 -18.05
CA ALA A 259 -12.48 4.85 -17.05
C ALA A 259 -14.01 4.98 -17.23
N SER A 260 -14.46 5.19 -18.46
CA SER A 260 -15.88 5.27 -18.80
C SER A 260 -16.64 3.97 -18.48
N SER A 261 -16.09 2.81 -18.80
CA SER A 261 -16.73 1.51 -18.51
C SER A 261 -16.88 1.21 -17.03
N HIS A 262 -16.02 1.80 -16.20
CA HIS A 262 -16.06 1.66 -14.73
C HIS A 262 -16.71 2.85 -14.02
N GLY A 263 -17.12 3.90 -14.74
CA GLY A 263 -17.71 5.12 -14.15
C GLY A 263 -16.76 5.89 -13.25
N VAL A 264 -15.45 5.87 -13.53
CA VAL A 264 -14.39 6.49 -12.73
C VAL A 264 -13.47 7.37 -13.59
N SER A 265 -12.55 8.11 -12.98
CA SER A 265 -11.54 8.89 -13.71
C SER A 265 -10.38 8.00 -14.23
N PRO A 266 -9.61 8.47 -15.24
CA PRO A 266 -8.38 7.82 -15.67
C PRO A 266 -7.36 7.67 -14.54
N ALA A 267 -7.30 8.62 -13.59
CA ALA A 267 -6.44 8.52 -12.40
C ALA A 267 -6.83 7.30 -11.54
N ALA A 268 -8.13 7.11 -11.29
CA ALA A 268 -8.61 5.96 -10.55
C ALA A 268 -8.28 4.63 -11.25
N VAL A 269 -8.36 4.58 -12.59
CA VAL A 269 -7.96 3.40 -13.39
C VAL A 269 -6.48 3.09 -13.19
N ALA A 270 -5.60 4.10 -13.33
CA ALA A 270 -4.16 3.91 -13.18
C ALA A 270 -3.81 3.42 -11.77
N LEU A 271 -4.34 4.09 -10.72
CA LEU A 271 -4.12 3.68 -9.33
C LEU A 271 -4.70 2.30 -9.02
N GLY A 272 -5.91 2.01 -9.53
CA GLY A 272 -6.52 0.69 -9.38
C GLY A 272 -5.68 -0.42 -10.01
N TRP A 273 -5.01 -0.11 -11.14
CA TRP A 273 -4.06 -1.02 -11.77
C TRP A 273 -2.80 -1.21 -10.90
N ASP A 274 -2.23 -0.15 -10.33
CA ASP A 274 -1.05 -0.24 -9.47
C ASP A 274 -1.29 -1.17 -8.27
N ILE A 275 -2.48 -1.08 -7.65
CA ILE A 275 -2.85 -1.87 -6.46
C ILE A 275 -3.50 -3.22 -6.78
N ARG A 276 -3.55 -3.64 -8.05
CA ARG A 276 -4.29 -4.85 -8.50
C ARG A 276 -3.85 -6.14 -7.83
N GLY A 277 -2.55 -6.25 -7.52
CA GLY A 277 -1.94 -7.45 -6.92
C GLY A 277 -2.16 -7.58 -5.41
N GLY A 278 -2.66 -6.55 -4.72
CA GLY A 278 -2.94 -6.61 -3.28
C GLY A 278 -1.72 -6.40 -2.36
N ASN A 279 -0.52 -6.21 -2.91
CA ASN A 279 0.73 -6.01 -2.15
C ASN A 279 1.38 -4.64 -2.41
N VAL A 280 0.66 -3.72 -3.03
CA VAL A 280 1.14 -2.37 -3.36
C VAL A 280 0.21 -1.33 -2.73
N ILE A 281 0.80 -0.30 -2.13
CA ILE A 281 0.14 0.88 -1.59
C ILE A 281 0.53 2.05 -2.49
N ALA A 282 -0.40 2.58 -3.27
CA ALA A 282 -0.15 3.74 -4.13
C ALA A 282 -0.31 5.04 -3.34
N ILE A 283 0.63 5.98 -3.48
CA ILE A 283 0.60 7.28 -2.78
C ILE A 283 0.57 8.46 -3.77
N PRO A 284 -0.56 8.68 -4.49
CA PRO A 284 -0.71 9.84 -5.33
C PRO A 284 -0.71 11.13 -4.52
N GLU A 285 -0.11 12.18 -5.08
CA GLU A 285 -0.14 13.54 -4.52
C GLU A 285 -1.20 14.39 -5.21
N SER A 286 -1.94 15.18 -4.45
CA SER A 286 -2.74 16.28 -5.00
C SER A 286 -3.02 17.37 -3.97
N GLY A 287 -2.87 18.64 -4.39
CA GLY A 287 -3.34 19.81 -3.65
C GLY A 287 -4.76 20.23 -4.02
N ASN A 288 -5.48 19.44 -4.82
CA ASN A 288 -6.86 19.70 -5.27
C ASN A 288 -7.81 18.65 -4.69
N PRO A 289 -8.84 19.04 -3.89
CA PRO A 289 -9.80 18.10 -3.31
C PRO A 289 -10.56 17.24 -4.35
N GLU A 290 -10.86 17.77 -5.53
CA GLU A 290 -11.55 16.99 -6.58
C GLU A 290 -10.68 15.86 -7.12
N HIS A 291 -9.40 16.12 -7.38
CA HIS A 291 -8.46 15.06 -7.78
C HIS A 291 -8.29 14.01 -6.68
N VAL A 292 -8.33 14.41 -5.39
CA VAL A 292 -8.28 13.47 -4.27
C VAL A 292 -9.50 12.55 -4.25
N LYS A 293 -10.69 13.08 -4.55
CA LYS A 293 -11.92 12.28 -4.70
C LYS A 293 -11.78 11.25 -5.83
N GLU A 294 -11.23 11.69 -6.96
CA GLU A 294 -10.93 10.80 -8.09
C GLU A 294 -9.94 9.67 -7.69
N ASN A 295 -8.86 10.03 -7.01
CA ASN A 295 -7.86 9.06 -6.55
C ASN A 295 -8.47 8.03 -5.57
N ALA A 296 -9.30 8.48 -4.64
CA ALA A 296 -9.96 7.62 -3.65
C ALA A 296 -10.87 6.57 -4.29
N ALA A 297 -11.45 6.85 -5.46
CA ALA A 297 -12.30 5.90 -6.18
C ALA A 297 -11.56 4.60 -6.55
N ALA A 298 -10.24 4.64 -6.69
CA ALA A 298 -9.40 3.46 -6.95
C ALA A 298 -9.53 2.37 -5.87
N LEU A 299 -9.82 2.73 -4.61
CA LEU A 299 -10.02 1.78 -3.52
C LEU A 299 -11.20 0.82 -3.74
N SER A 300 -12.14 1.20 -4.58
CA SER A 300 -13.40 0.46 -4.81
C SER A 300 -13.54 -0.08 -6.23
N ILE A 301 -12.55 0.07 -7.11
CA ILE A 301 -12.62 -0.46 -8.48
C ILE A 301 -12.68 -1.98 -8.46
N ARG A 302 -13.67 -2.54 -9.16
CA ARG A 302 -13.72 -3.97 -9.50
C ARG A 302 -13.27 -4.13 -10.94
N TRP A 303 -12.18 -4.87 -11.13
CA TRP A 303 -11.73 -5.20 -12.47
C TRP A 303 -12.66 -6.23 -13.10
N ILE A 304 -13.14 -5.93 -14.30
CA ILE A 304 -13.86 -6.88 -15.13
C ILE A 304 -12.81 -7.75 -15.83
N PRO A 305 -12.95 -9.10 -15.91
CA PRO A 305 -11.92 -9.97 -16.50
C PRO A 305 -11.43 -9.58 -17.89
N ALA A 306 -12.24 -8.88 -18.67
CA ALA A 306 -11.88 -8.39 -20.00
C ALA A 306 -11.00 -7.11 -20.00
N THR A 307 -10.75 -6.50 -18.83
CA THR A 307 -9.97 -5.24 -18.71
C THR A 307 -8.60 -5.43 -18.05
N LEU A 308 -8.23 -6.63 -17.67
CA LEU A 308 -6.91 -7.05 -17.22
C LEU A 308 -6.08 -7.61 -18.38
#